data_70180ac9a7e10e85201d835adcd00b25
#
_entry.id   70180ac9a7e10e85201d835adcd00b25
#
_cell.length_a   1.000
_cell.length_b   1.000
_cell.length_c   1.000
_cell.angle_alpha   90.00
_cell.angle_beta   90.00
_cell.angle_gamma   90.00
#
_symmetry.space_group_name_H-M   'P 1'
#
loop_
_entity.id
_entity.type
_entity.pdbx_description
1 polymer ?
#
loop_
_entity_poly.entity_id
_entity_poly.type
_entity_poly.pdbx_seq_one_letter_code
_entity_poly.pdbx_strand_id
1 'polypeptide(L)'
;MNTTSEIVYLDIDLLYPHSDNPRKNVGDISELSESIKKNGMFQNMTVVKGHTLTDAEWEKLNQEYKENPSEEIRQKLNSRKSDYGFTVIIGHRRLAASKKAGLKKVPCIIS
;
A
#
# COMPACT_ATOMS: atom_id res chain seq x y z
N MET A 1 4.18 23.75 15.10
CA MET A 1 3.96 22.40 14.65
C MET A 1 5.06 21.97 13.71
N ASN A 2 5.54 20.82 13.90
CA ASN A 2 6.52 20.28 13.00
C ASN A 2 5.86 19.79 11.73
N THR A 3 6.26 20.33 10.61
CA THR A 3 5.73 19.93 9.33
C THR A 3 6.75 19.12 8.53
N THR A 4 7.86 18.80 9.15
CA THR A 4 8.89 18.05 8.45
C THR A 4 8.40 16.65 8.19
N SER A 5 8.26 16.34 6.93
CA SER A 5 7.90 14.99 6.50
C SER A 5 9.18 14.26 6.16
N GLU A 6 9.50 13.26 6.93
CA GLU A 6 10.66 12.44 6.64
C GLU A 6 10.34 11.45 5.54
N ILE A 7 11.25 11.34 4.60
CA ILE A 7 11.15 10.32 3.56
C ILE A 7 11.71 9.03 4.14
N VAL A 8 10.89 8.00 4.14
CA VAL A 8 11.31 6.67 4.58
C VAL A 8 11.23 5.71 3.41
N TYR A 9 12.14 4.76 3.38
CA TYR A 9 12.14 3.73 2.35
C TYR A 9 11.42 2.51 2.88
N LEU A 10 10.30 2.18 2.25
CA LEU A 10 9.46 1.06 2.64
C LEU A 10 9.55 -0.05 1.61
N ASP A 11 9.45 -1.29 2.09
CA ASP A 11 9.37 -2.44 1.20
C ASP A 11 8.12 -2.30 0.33
N ILE A 12 8.29 -2.48 -0.96
CA ILE A 12 7.19 -2.31 -1.90
C ILE A 12 6.04 -3.28 -1.61
N ASP A 13 6.36 -4.43 -1.04
CA ASP A 13 5.35 -5.44 -0.67
C ASP A 13 4.46 -4.99 0.47
N LEU A 14 4.84 -3.96 1.21
CA LEU A 14 4.04 -3.40 2.28
C LEU A 14 3.04 -2.36 1.79
N LEU A 15 3.12 -1.99 0.52
CA LEU A 15 2.30 -0.91 -0.03
C LEU A 15 1.08 -1.47 -0.75
N TYR A 16 -0.08 -0.96 -0.39
CA TYR A 16 -1.37 -1.37 -0.96
C TYR A 16 -2.02 -0.16 -1.62
N PRO A 17 -2.68 -0.35 -2.77
CA PRO A 17 -3.43 0.74 -3.37
C PRO A 17 -4.66 1.07 -2.53
N HIS A 18 -5.05 2.34 -2.53
CA HIS A 18 -6.24 2.77 -1.81
C HIS A 18 -7.47 2.09 -2.41
N SER A 19 -8.37 1.60 -1.54
CA SER A 19 -9.55 0.84 -1.98
C SER A 19 -10.50 1.68 -2.82
N ASP A 20 -10.52 2.99 -2.58
CA ASP A 20 -11.38 3.92 -3.32
C ASP A 20 -10.70 4.51 -4.54
N ASN A 21 -9.56 3.97 -4.93
CA ASN A 21 -8.84 4.43 -6.12
C ASN A 21 -9.76 4.28 -7.36
N PRO A 22 -10.20 5.38 -7.98
CA PRO A 22 -11.09 5.30 -9.14
C PRO A 22 -10.40 4.69 -10.37
N ARG A 23 -9.08 4.68 -10.37
CA ARG A 23 -8.33 4.10 -11.48
C ARG A 23 -7.87 2.70 -11.12
N LYS A 24 -8.66 1.73 -11.50
CA LYS A 24 -8.24 0.33 -11.39
C LYS A 24 -7.20 0.02 -12.44
N ASN A 25 -7.24 0.73 -13.56
CA ASN A 25 -6.26 0.62 -14.61
C ASN A 25 -5.43 1.89 -14.64
N VAL A 26 -4.15 1.78 -14.34
CA VAL A 26 -3.24 2.93 -14.31
C VAL A 26 -2.73 3.32 -15.70
N GLY A 27 -3.20 2.65 -16.74
CA GLY A 27 -2.79 2.92 -18.10
C GLY A 27 -1.40 2.37 -18.40
N ASP A 28 -0.80 2.91 -19.47
CA ASP A 28 0.54 2.48 -19.85
C ASP A 28 1.57 3.15 -18.96
N ILE A 29 2.24 2.33 -18.16
CA ILE A 29 3.27 2.78 -17.23
C ILE A 29 4.67 2.35 -17.70
N SER A 30 4.81 1.88 -18.93
CA SER A 30 6.08 1.37 -19.44
C SER A 30 7.18 2.42 -19.43
N GLU A 31 6.90 3.62 -19.91
CA GLU A 31 7.88 4.72 -19.91
C GLU A 31 8.27 5.10 -18.49
N LEU A 32 7.29 5.22 -17.61
CA LEU A 32 7.54 5.57 -16.22
C LEU A 32 8.35 4.48 -15.53
N SER A 33 8.01 3.21 -15.79
CA SER A 33 8.73 2.07 -15.25
C SER A 33 10.19 2.06 -15.69
N GLU A 34 10.44 2.30 -16.98
CA GLU A 34 11.81 2.37 -17.49
C GLU A 34 12.59 3.53 -16.92
N SER A 35 11.95 4.68 -16.77
CA SER A 35 12.57 5.84 -16.16
C SER A 35 12.97 5.56 -14.72
N ILE A 36 12.08 4.92 -13.97
CA ILE A 36 12.36 4.55 -12.58
C ILE A 36 13.49 3.53 -12.52
N LYS A 37 13.48 2.55 -13.40
CA LYS A 37 14.51 1.52 -13.44
C LYS A 37 15.87 2.09 -13.78
N LYS A 38 15.92 3.06 -14.67
CA LYS A 38 17.16 3.66 -15.14
C LYS A 38 17.70 4.72 -14.19
N ASN A 39 16.82 5.59 -13.69
CA ASN A 39 17.22 6.77 -12.92
C ASN A 39 16.83 6.73 -11.44
N GLY A 40 16.08 5.71 -11.04
CA GLY A 40 15.53 5.63 -9.69
C GLY A 40 14.26 6.45 -9.57
N MET A 41 13.67 6.42 -8.38
CA MET A 41 12.44 7.16 -8.12
C MET A 41 12.77 8.50 -7.48
N PHE A 42 12.46 9.59 -8.20
CA PHE A 42 12.75 10.95 -7.74
C PHE A 42 11.64 11.54 -6.88
N GLN A 43 10.42 11.01 -7.01
CA GLN A 43 9.29 11.52 -6.26
C GLN A 43 8.78 10.46 -5.31
N ASN A 44 8.52 10.89 -4.08
CA ASN A 44 8.00 9.98 -3.07
C ASN A 44 6.49 9.80 -3.22
N MET A 45 5.99 8.72 -2.62
CA MET A 45 4.57 8.47 -2.50
C MET A 45 4.12 8.88 -1.12
N THR A 46 2.85 9.29 -1.00
CA THR A 46 2.27 9.56 0.31
C THR A 46 1.44 8.35 0.73
N VAL A 47 1.71 7.87 1.94
CA VAL A 47 1.07 6.66 2.46
C VAL A 47 0.52 6.91 3.86
N VAL A 48 -0.43 6.07 4.26
CA VAL A 48 -0.93 6.04 5.64
C VAL A 48 -0.75 4.64 6.18
N LYS A 49 -0.57 4.52 7.47
CA LYS A 49 -0.37 3.23 8.13
C LYS A 49 -1.61 2.35 7.99
N GLY A 50 -1.39 1.07 7.75
CA GLY A 50 -2.45 0.10 7.64
C GLY A 50 -3.03 0.02 6.23
N HIS A 51 -3.96 -0.90 6.04
CA HIS A 51 -4.63 -1.05 4.76
C HIS A 51 -6.02 -1.64 4.95
N THR A 52 -6.88 -1.45 3.95
CA THR A 52 -8.19 -2.08 3.91
C THR A 52 -8.01 -3.55 3.53
N LEU A 53 -8.68 -4.44 4.27
CA LEU A 53 -8.59 -5.87 3.99
C LEU A 53 -9.10 -6.18 2.59
N THR A 54 -8.34 -6.99 1.87
CA THR A 54 -8.81 -7.54 0.60
C THR A 54 -9.83 -8.64 0.89
N ASP A 55 -10.57 -9.05 -0.13
CA ASP A 55 -11.56 -10.12 0.04
C ASP A 55 -10.91 -11.41 0.55
N ALA A 56 -9.74 -11.74 0.02
CA ALA A 56 -9.01 -12.93 0.44
C ALA A 56 -8.58 -12.84 1.91
N GLU A 57 -8.08 -11.69 2.30
CA GLU A 57 -7.66 -11.46 3.69
C GLU A 57 -8.85 -11.50 4.64
N TRP A 58 -9.98 -10.92 4.22
CA TRP A 58 -11.19 -10.90 5.03
C TRP A 58 -11.72 -12.32 5.24
N GLU A 59 -11.75 -13.12 4.19
CA GLU A 59 -12.18 -14.52 4.28
C GLU A 59 -11.26 -15.31 5.20
N LYS A 60 -9.98 -15.11 5.09
CA LYS A 60 -9.00 -15.80 5.94
C LYS A 60 -9.22 -15.44 7.41
N LEU A 61 -9.41 -14.16 7.70
CA LEU A 61 -9.68 -13.69 9.06
C LEU A 61 -11.01 -14.24 9.59
N ASN A 62 -12.02 -14.29 8.73
CA ASN A 62 -13.32 -14.81 9.10
C ASN A 62 -13.23 -16.30 9.47
N GLN A 63 -12.45 -17.05 8.71
CA GLN A 63 -12.19 -18.46 8.99
C GLN A 63 -11.47 -18.62 10.33
N GLU A 64 -10.45 -17.79 10.55
CA GLU A 64 -9.66 -17.79 11.77
C GLU A 64 -10.56 -17.45 12.98
N TYR A 65 -11.47 -16.52 12.82
CA TYR A 65 -12.42 -16.14 13.87
C TYR A 65 -13.33 -17.31 14.24
N LYS A 66 -13.77 -18.09 13.25
CA LYS A 66 -14.62 -19.26 13.50
C LYS A 66 -13.89 -20.33 14.31
N GLU A 67 -12.61 -20.49 14.05
CA GLU A 67 -11.81 -21.50 14.74
C GLU A 67 -11.37 -21.03 16.12
N ASN A 68 -11.07 -19.75 16.25
CA ASN A 68 -10.54 -19.18 17.47
C ASN A 68 -11.08 -17.76 17.65
N PRO A 69 -12.32 -17.59 18.15
CA PRO A 69 -12.90 -16.27 18.33
C PRO A 69 -12.06 -15.37 19.19
N SER A 70 -11.77 -14.17 18.72
CA SER A 70 -10.97 -13.18 19.42
C SER A 70 -11.61 -11.82 19.20
N GLU A 71 -11.63 -11.00 20.23
CA GLU A 71 -12.14 -9.64 20.14
C GLU A 71 -11.33 -8.82 19.13
N GLU A 72 -10.02 -9.03 19.10
CA GLU A 72 -9.13 -8.36 18.16
C GLU A 72 -9.49 -8.69 16.72
N ILE A 73 -9.70 -9.97 16.42
CA ILE A 73 -10.08 -10.41 15.08
C ILE A 73 -11.45 -9.86 14.71
N ARG A 74 -12.38 -9.87 15.67
CA ARG A 74 -13.72 -9.35 15.45
C ARG A 74 -13.71 -7.87 15.07
N GLN A 75 -12.88 -7.08 15.77
CA GLN A 75 -12.74 -5.66 15.44
C GLN A 75 -12.17 -5.44 14.06
N LYS A 76 -11.19 -6.23 13.67
CA LYS A 76 -10.62 -6.17 12.32
C LYS A 76 -11.65 -6.52 11.26
N LEU A 77 -12.46 -7.54 11.50
CA LEU A 77 -13.52 -7.93 10.57
C LEU A 77 -14.57 -6.84 10.42
N ASN A 78 -14.96 -6.22 11.53
CA ASN A 78 -15.98 -5.17 11.49
C ASN A 78 -15.49 -3.90 10.80
N SER A 79 -14.26 -3.50 11.07
CA SER A 79 -13.69 -2.29 10.48
C SER A 79 -13.15 -2.53 9.07
N ARG A 80 -12.87 -3.78 8.73
CA ARG A 80 -12.23 -4.18 7.49
C ARG A 80 -10.86 -3.55 7.29
N LYS A 81 -10.20 -3.22 8.38
CA LYS A 81 -8.87 -2.60 8.34
C LYS A 81 -7.85 -3.43 9.09
N SER A 82 -6.63 -3.39 8.60
CA SER A 82 -5.48 -4.03 9.24
C SER A 82 -4.44 -2.96 9.54
N ASP A 83 -3.70 -3.15 10.63
CA ASP A 83 -2.57 -2.28 10.96
C ASP A 83 -1.31 -2.65 10.19
N TYR A 84 -1.37 -3.72 9.43
CA TYR A 84 -0.24 -4.20 8.64
C TYR A 84 -0.07 -3.39 7.37
N GLY A 85 1.17 -3.06 7.05
CA GLY A 85 1.50 -2.39 5.81
C GLY A 85 1.06 -0.93 5.77
N PHE A 86 0.97 -0.41 4.56
CA PHE A 86 0.64 0.99 4.32
C PHE A 86 -0.25 1.11 3.09
N THR A 87 -1.11 2.11 3.10
CA THR A 87 -1.98 2.39 1.95
C THR A 87 -1.45 3.62 1.22
N VAL A 88 -1.23 3.48 -0.09
CA VAL A 88 -0.79 4.60 -0.93
C VAL A 88 -2.00 5.47 -1.25
N ILE A 89 -1.93 6.74 -0.85
CA ILE A 89 -3.00 7.70 -1.13
C ILE A 89 -2.65 8.65 -2.27
N ILE A 90 -1.36 8.89 -2.49
CA ILE A 90 -0.88 9.67 -3.62
C ILE A 90 0.27 8.90 -4.27
N GLY A 91 0.20 8.70 -5.57
CA GLY A 91 1.27 8.06 -6.32
C GLY A 91 0.97 6.65 -6.81
N HIS A 92 -0.28 6.35 -7.10
CA HIS A 92 -0.67 5.01 -7.56
C HIS A 92 0.06 4.56 -8.83
N ARG A 93 0.26 5.48 -9.77
CA ARG A 93 1.00 5.14 -10.98
C ARG A 93 2.46 4.83 -10.67
N ARG A 94 3.04 5.57 -9.74
CA ARG A 94 4.41 5.31 -9.31
C ARG A 94 4.55 3.97 -8.62
N LEU A 95 3.55 3.61 -7.82
CA LEU A 95 3.54 2.29 -7.17
C LEU A 95 3.54 1.19 -8.23
N ALA A 96 2.64 1.28 -9.20
CA ALA A 96 2.55 0.27 -10.26
C ALA A 96 3.83 0.22 -11.09
N ALA A 97 4.37 1.38 -11.45
CA ALA A 97 5.60 1.46 -12.24
C ALA A 97 6.81 0.93 -11.47
N SER A 98 6.86 1.20 -10.17
CA SER A 98 7.95 0.70 -9.32
C SER A 98 7.92 -0.82 -9.19
N LYS A 99 6.73 -1.38 -9.09
CA LYS A 99 6.58 -2.85 -9.07
C LYS A 99 7.04 -3.45 -10.40
N LYS A 100 6.65 -2.82 -11.50
CA LYS A 100 7.04 -3.27 -12.83
C LYS A 100 8.56 -3.15 -13.03
N ALA A 101 9.16 -2.11 -12.46
CA ALA A 101 10.61 -1.90 -12.54
C ALA A 101 11.41 -2.85 -11.65
N GLY A 102 10.74 -3.56 -10.75
CA GLY A 102 11.40 -4.53 -9.87
C GLY A 102 12.08 -3.93 -8.66
N LEU A 103 11.66 -2.74 -8.25
CA LEU A 103 12.21 -2.12 -7.04
C LEU A 103 11.76 -2.88 -5.80
N LYS A 104 12.65 -2.99 -4.83
CA LYS A 104 12.34 -3.64 -3.57
C LYS A 104 11.87 -2.65 -2.52
N LYS A 105 12.41 -1.44 -2.55
CA LYS A 105 12.06 -0.37 -1.63
C LYS A 105 11.81 0.90 -2.39
N VAL A 106 10.90 1.71 -1.88
CA VAL A 106 10.54 2.98 -2.51
C VAL A 106 10.43 4.08 -1.47
N PRO A 107 10.74 5.33 -1.85
CA PRO A 107 10.64 6.45 -0.92
C PRO A 107 9.18 6.82 -0.68
N CYS A 108 8.81 6.98 0.59
CA CYS A 108 7.46 7.30 0.99
C CYS A 108 7.45 8.33 2.10
N ILE A 109 6.38 9.11 2.16
CA ILE A 109 6.09 9.99 3.29
C ILE A 109 4.87 9.42 3.99
N ILE A 110 5.00 9.18 5.27
CA ILE A 110 3.89 8.66 6.07
C ILE A 110 3.07 9.84 6.57
N SER A 111 1.84 9.87 6.16
CA SER A 111 0.93 10.94 6.56
C SER A 111 0.33 10.70 7.94
#